data_97199abf766dc68dd21094fec1c74d90
#
_entry.id   97199abf766dc68dd21094fec1c74d90
#
_cell.length_a   1.000
_cell.length_b   1.000
_cell.length_c   1.000
_cell.angle_alpha   90.00
_cell.angle_beta   90.00
_cell.angle_gamma   90.00
#
_symmetry.space_group_name_H-M   'P 1'
#
loop_
_entity.id
_entity.type
_entity.pdbx_description
1 polymer ?
#
loop_
_entity_poly.entity_id
_entity_poly.type
_entity_poly.pdbx_seq_one_letter_code
_entity_poly.pdbx_strand_id
1 'polypeptide(L)'
;MYDILIKDAIIIDGGNNAKYQADIGIHNGKINKISKNIDAKNGKRVIFAKDMYLTPGFIDLNSHSDTFLTLFTIPNQDSLLRQGITTILGGNCGSSLAPLVSEDGLKAIQKWTDPGQINLNWLTFQEFLDSLKKIKIGINFASLVGHSTLRRGLIKDEFRELKPKELKIMANMLKTAMKQGAFGLSTGLAYSHAKMATTKEIVELAKIVKGFNGLYTTHIRGEAEELIPAIEETVDIVKKTGVNTEILHLKAMGENHWPNMKKAIEIIEKNKTNINFDIYPYTVTGSVLYILLPDWVAEGGKTQLLKRLKDPSIKEKVIREMQEKKSYEYDKIIVATSPINRAFIGKKITEIAKAQEISVEEAIINLLLISEGRISIFLDTLSEENVKAGLAHKLSFIASDSAGYNIKYYQKKSDLVHPRCFGAFPRFLNKYVEKEHLLGWEEAIYKITYGPAQKIGLKNRGLIKKGYRADLVLINPNEIADKGTFENPYQFPRGIKYVIVNGKLAVDNEQITGEKAGQILKRA
;
A
#
# COMPACT_ATOMS: atom_id res chain seq x y z
N MET A 1 -23.91 -20.90 -22.72
CA MET A 1 -22.74 -20.28 -23.40
C MET A 1 -21.98 -19.43 -22.36
N TYR A 2 -20.64 -19.57 -22.29
CA TYR A 2 -19.81 -18.79 -21.39
C TYR A 2 -19.48 -17.43 -22.00
N ASP A 3 -19.39 -16.40 -21.17
CA ASP A 3 -18.97 -15.06 -21.63
C ASP A 3 -17.50 -15.07 -22.03
N ILE A 4 -16.65 -15.76 -21.21
CA ILE A 4 -15.25 -16.03 -21.50
C ILE A 4 -15.00 -17.52 -21.22
N LEU A 5 -14.26 -18.16 -22.11
CA LEU A 5 -13.76 -19.53 -21.96
C LEU A 5 -12.24 -19.51 -22.07
N ILE A 6 -11.56 -19.95 -21.02
CA ILE A 6 -10.10 -20.10 -20.99
C ILE A 6 -9.78 -21.57 -21.15
N LYS A 7 -8.97 -21.89 -22.18
CA LYS A 7 -8.65 -23.26 -22.60
C LYS A 7 -7.18 -23.60 -22.28
N ASP A 8 -6.98 -24.85 -21.87
CA ASP A 8 -5.67 -25.49 -21.73
C ASP A 8 -4.72 -24.82 -20.73
N ALA A 9 -5.25 -24.08 -19.74
CA ALA A 9 -4.46 -23.37 -18.76
C ALA A 9 -3.89 -24.31 -17.67
N ILE A 10 -2.70 -23.99 -17.18
CA ILE A 10 -2.13 -24.57 -15.95
C ILE A 10 -2.69 -23.76 -14.77
N ILE A 11 -3.55 -24.36 -13.98
CA ILE A 11 -4.24 -23.71 -12.86
C ILE A 11 -3.36 -23.71 -11.62
N ILE A 12 -3.12 -22.53 -11.04
CA ILE A 12 -2.62 -22.35 -9.67
C ILE A 12 -3.78 -21.71 -8.89
N ASP A 13 -4.51 -22.51 -8.12
CA ASP A 13 -5.84 -22.16 -7.63
C ASP A 13 -5.88 -21.11 -6.50
N GLY A 14 -4.73 -20.72 -5.96
CA GLY A 14 -4.59 -19.78 -4.85
C GLY A 14 -4.64 -20.43 -3.46
N GLY A 15 -5.01 -21.71 -3.38
CA GLY A 15 -5.13 -22.45 -2.10
C GLY A 15 -3.85 -23.12 -1.64
N ASN A 16 -2.71 -22.85 -2.28
CA ASN A 16 -1.44 -23.55 -2.05
C ASN A 16 -1.52 -25.07 -2.35
N ASN A 17 -2.38 -25.46 -3.31
CA ASN A 17 -2.48 -26.82 -3.82
C ASN A 17 -1.60 -26.99 -5.05
N ALA A 18 -1.21 -28.25 -5.35
CA ALA A 18 -0.44 -28.56 -6.56
C ALA A 18 -1.17 -28.07 -7.81
N LYS A 19 -0.44 -27.46 -8.75
CA LYS A 19 -0.99 -26.98 -10.02
C LYS A 19 -1.50 -28.13 -10.89
N TYR A 20 -2.54 -27.87 -11.67
CA TYR A 20 -3.19 -28.84 -12.57
C TYR A 20 -3.68 -28.18 -13.85
N GLN A 21 -3.91 -28.96 -14.91
CA GLN A 21 -4.42 -28.45 -16.18
C GLN A 21 -5.95 -28.54 -16.25
N ALA A 22 -6.60 -27.45 -16.66
CA ALA A 22 -8.04 -27.40 -16.87
C ALA A 22 -8.48 -26.21 -17.73
N ASP A 23 -9.72 -26.30 -18.24
CA ASP A 23 -10.48 -25.23 -18.87
C ASP A 23 -11.40 -24.55 -17.86
N ILE A 24 -11.57 -23.22 -17.99
CA ILE A 24 -12.43 -22.41 -17.12
C ILE A 24 -13.51 -21.72 -17.95
N GLY A 25 -14.77 -22.02 -17.67
CA GLY A 25 -15.93 -21.31 -18.22
C GLY A 25 -16.41 -20.21 -17.25
N ILE A 26 -16.44 -18.96 -17.71
CA ILE A 26 -16.89 -17.78 -16.95
C ILE A 26 -18.26 -17.35 -17.48
N HIS A 27 -19.23 -17.15 -16.58
CA HIS A 27 -20.56 -16.66 -16.92
C HIS A 27 -21.08 -15.73 -15.81
N ASN A 28 -21.66 -14.60 -16.20
CA ASN A 28 -22.21 -13.59 -15.29
C ASN A 28 -21.23 -13.18 -14.16
N GLY A 29 -19.97 -12.95 -14.51
CA GLY A 29 -18.93 -12.48 -13.58
C GLY A 29 -18.43 -13.53 -12.59
N LYS A 30 -18.77 -14.81 -12.77
CA LYS A 30 -18.37 -15.92 -11.88
C LYS A 30 -17.72 -17.06 -12.65
N ILE A 31 -16.86 -17.81 -11.96
CA ILE A 31 -16.36 -19.09 -12.42
C ILE A 31 -17.52 -20.08 -12.38
N ASN A 32 -18.00 -20.47 -13.55
CA ASN A 32 -19.19 -21.35 -13.68
C ASN A 32 -18.79 -22.83 -13.77
N LYS A 33 -17.73 -23.12 -14.53
CA LYS A 33 -17.26 -24.51 -14.76
C LYS A 33 -15.74 -24.57 -14.75
N ILE A 34 -15.21 -25.62 -14.13
CA ILE A 34 -13.82 -26.06 -14.19
C ILE A 34 -13.85 -27.50 -14.71
N SER A 35 -13.15 -27.81 -15.78
CA SER A 35 -13.19 -29.13 -16.40
C SER A 35 -11.93 -29.37 -17.23
N LYS A 36 -11.54 -30.65 -17.41
CA LYS A 36 -10.40 -31.01 -18.26
C LYS A 36 -10.60 -30.61 -19.73
N ASN A 37 -11.86 -30.60 -20.18
CA ASN A 37 -12.20 -30.20 -21.55
C ASN A 37 -13.58 -29.54 -21.58
N ILE A 38 -13.66 -28.37 -22.22
CA ILE A 38 -14.88 -27.64 -22.52
C ILE A 38 -14.81 -27.30 -24.02
N ASP A 39 -15.81 -27.70 -24.80
CA ASP A 39 -15.87 -27.39 -26.24
C ASP A 39 -15.78 -25.85 -26.44
N ALA A 40 -14.86 -25.42 -27.31
CA ALA A 40 -14.64 -24.00 -27.62
C ALA A 40 -15.91 -23.29 -28.14
N LYS A 41 -16.83 -24.02 -28.80
CA LYS A 41 -18.13 -23.51 -29.27
C LYS A 41 -19.01 -22.95 -28.14
N ASN A 42 -18.75 -23.35 -26.89
CA ASN A 42 -19.48 -22.87 -25.71
C ASN A 42 -19.02 -21.50 -25.21
N GLY A 43 -17.96 -20.90 -25.77
CA GLY A 43 -17.44 -19.60 -25.38
C GLY A 43 -17.76 -18.48 -26.37
N LYS A 44 -18.26 -17.33 -25.91
CA LYS A 44 -18.37 -16.12 -26.74
C LYS A 44 -16.99 -15.55 -27.08
N ARG A 45 -16.11 -15.49 -26.09
CA ARG A 45 -14.68 -15.16 -26.19
C ARG A 45 -13.90 -16.39 -25.72
N VAL A 46 -13.04 -16.94 -26.56
CA VAL A 46 -12.13 -18.05 -26.21
C VAL A 46 -10.70 -17.53 -26.11
N ILE A 47 -10.02 -17.87 -25.02
CA ILE A 47 -8.61 -17.57 -24.80
C ILE A 47 -7.87 -18.90 -24.67
N PHE A 48 -6.95 -19.16 -25.58
CA PHE A 48 -6.07 -20.33 -25.51
C PHE A 48 -4.87 -19.99 -24.63
N ALA A 49 -4.68 -20.74 -23.55
CA ALA A 49 -3.72 -20.46 -22.48
C ALA A 49 -2.70 -21.59 -22.28
N LYS A 50 -2.38 -22.31 -23.38
CA LYS A 50 -1.38 -23.38 -23.35
C LYS A 50 -0.05 -22.83 -22.82
N ASP A 51 0.56 -23.55 -21.88
CA ASP A 51 1.83 -23.20 -21.19
C ASP A 51 1.77 -21.90 -20.36
N MET A 52 0.56 -21.37 -20.10
CA MET A 52 0.36 -20.22 -19.22
C MET A 52 -0.22 -20.66 -17.86
N TYR A 53 0.15 -19.92 -16.81
CA TYR A 53 -0.44 -20.07 -15.49
C TYR A 53 -1.69 -19.21 -15.38
N LEU A 54 -2.81 -19.84 -14.98
CA LEU A 54 -4.05 -19.15 -14.62
C LEU A 54 -4.15 -19.13 -13.10
N THR A 55 -4.20 -17.94 -12.53
CA THR A 55 -4.28 -17.70 -11.09
C THR A 55 -5.51 -16.87 -10.74
N PRO A 56 -5.95 -16.84 -9.46
CA PRO A 56 -6.86 -15.78 -9.00
C PRO A 56 -6.24 -14.41 -9.22
N GLY A 57 -7.07 -13.37 -9.33
CA GLY A 57 -6.63 -11.98 -9.35
C GLY A 57 -5.92 -11.61 -8.06
N PHE A 58 -4.83 -10.86 -8.17
CA PHE A 58 -4.01 -10.50 -7.02
C PHE A 58 -4.73 -9.48 -6.13
N ILE A 59 -4.46 -9.54 -4.83
CA ILE A 59 -5.05 -8.70 -3.79
C ILE A 59 -3.92 -7.96 -3.07
N ASP A 60 -3.91 -6.65 -3.18
CA ASP A 60 -2.94 -5.77 -2.54
C ASP A 60 -3.53 -5.19 -1.26
N LEU A 61 -2.98 -5.57 -0.11
CA LEU A 61 -3.43 -5.12 1.21
C LEU A 61 -2.93 -3.74 1.60
N ASN A 62 -1.95 -3.20 0.89
CA ASN A 62 -1.35 -1.93 1.20
C ASN A 62 -1.28 -1.04 -0.05
N SER A 63 -2.43 -0.47 -0.42
CA SER A 63 -2.55 0.49 -1.51
C SER A 63 -2.86 1.89 -1.00
N HIS A 64 -2.35 2.87 -1.71
CA HIS A 64 -2.51 4.31 -1.45
C HIS A 64 -3.27 5.04 -2.55
N SER A 65 -3.98 4.32 -3.43
CA SER A 65 -4.69 4.91 -4.58
C SER A 65 -5.79 5.90 -4.16
N ASP A 66 -6.35 5.75 -2.97
CA ASP A 66 -7.29 6.71 -2.37
C ASP A 66 -6.55 7.97 -1.88
N THR A 67 -5.53 7.82 -1.04
CA THR A 67 -4.83 8.94 -0.41
C THR A 67 -3.94 9.74 -1.38
N PHE A 68 -3.51 9.14 -2.50
CA PHE A 68 -2.90 9.83 -3.64
C PHE A 68 -3.93 10.35 -4.65
N LEU A 69 -5.24 10.18 -4.37
CA LEU A 69 -6.37 10.60 -5.19
C LEU A 69 -6.44 9.96 -6.59
N THR A 70 -5.63 8.93 -6.86
CA THR A 70 -5.60 8.28 -8.17
C THR A 70 -6.84 7.46 -8.48
N LEU A 71 -7.61 7.02 -7.46
CA LEU A 71 -8.94 6.44 -7.66
C LEU A 71 -9.92 7.42 -8.36
N PHE A 72 -9.70 8.73 -8.22
CA PHE A 72 -10.52 9.78 -8.82
C PHE A 72 -9.93 10.27 -10.12
N THR A 73 -8.64 10.51 -10.17
CA THR A 73 -7.95 11.08 -11.34
C THR A 73 -7.58 10.04 -12.39
N ILE A 74 -7.39 8.78 -11.98
CA ILE A 74 -7.04 7.63 -12.84
C ILE A 74 -7.88 6.40 -12.43
N PRO A 75 -9.20 6.45 -12.55
CA PRO A 75 -10.09 5.44 -11.99
C PRO A 75 -9.88 4.03 -12.56
N ASN A 76 -9.25 3.90 -13.72
CA ASN A 76 -8.92 2.59 -14.28
C ASN A 76 -7.78 1.88 -13.55
N GLN A 77 -6.85 2.61 -12.91
CA GLN A 77 -5.72 2.05 -12.15
C GLN A 77 -4.77 1.18 -13.01
N ASP A 78 -4.40 1.69 -14.18
CA ASP A 78 -3.70 0.94 -15.23
C ASP A 78 -2.46 0.18 -14.75
N SER A 79 -1.59 0.83 -13.96
CA SER A 79 -0.35 0.21 -13.49
C SER A 79 -0.58 -0.94 -12.50
N LEU A 80 -1.67 -0.91 -11.74
CA LEU A 80 -2.04 -2.00 -10.84
C LEU A 80 -2.66 -3.16 -11.62
N LEU A 81 -3.57 -2.88 -12.55
CA LEU A 81 -4.14 -3.92 -13.42
C LEU A 81 -3.05 -4.63 -14.22
N ARG A 82 -2.07 -3.91 -14.76
CA ARG A 82 -0.96 -4.50 -15.51
C ARG A 82 -0.03 -5.36 -14.66
N GLN A 83 -0.07 -5.22 -13.33
CA GLN A 83 0.60 -6.11 -12.38
C GLN A 83 -0.24 -7.34 -12.00
N GLY A 84 -1.47 -7.48 -12.51
CA GLY A 84 -2.40 -8.56 -12.15
C GLY A 84 -3.22 -8.26 -10.89
N ILE A 85 -3.11 -7.07 -10.31
CA ILE A 85 -3.87 -6.67 -9.11
C ILE A 85 -5.30 -6.37 -9.53
N THR A 86 -6.26 -7.09 -8.94
CA THR A 86 -7.70 -6.95 -9.21
C THR A 86 -8.47 -6.39 -8.02
N THR A 87 -7.85 -6.38 -6.84
CA THR A 87 -8.44 -5.89 -5.60
C THR A 87 -7.39 -5.15 -4.78
N ILE A 88 -7.75 -3.99 -4.25
CA ILE A 88 -6.91 -3.19 -3.36
C ILE A 88 -7.63 -2.84 -2.07
N LEU A 89 -6.86 -2.76 -0.97
CA LEU A 89 -7.27 -2.21 0.31
C LEU A 89 -6.63 -0.84 0.49
N GLY A 90 -7.42 0.22 0.56
CA GLY A 90 -7.00 1.58 0.83
C GLY A 90 -7.26 2.01 2.28
N GLY A 91 -7.01 3.27 2.58
CA GLY A 91 -7.12 3.82 3.94
C GLY A 91 -5.97 3.42 4.84
N ASN A 92 -4.80 3.08 4.29
CA ASN A 92 -3.63 2.61 5.01
C ASN A 92 -2.80 3.73 5.67
N CYS A 93 -1.82 3.34 6.49
CA CYS A 93 -0.87 4.24 7.18
C CYS A 93 -1.56 5.37 7.97
N GLY A 94 -2.72 5.09 8.53
CA GLY A 94 -3.50 6.03 9.36
C GLY A 94 -4.22 7.12 8.59
N SER A 95 -4.20 7.11 7.27
CA SER A 95 -4.83 8.14 6.43
C SER A 95 -5.94 7.54 5.56
N SER A 96 -7.14 8.14 5.59
CA SER A 96 -8.26 7.78 4.73
C SER A 96 -9.01 9.03 4.26
N LEU A 97 -9.88 8.88 3.27
CA LEU A 97 -10.70 9.98 2.77
C LEU A 97 -12.06 10.11 3.48
N ALA A 98 -12.39 9.15 4.34
CA ALA A 98 -13.63 9.15 5.12
C ALA A 98 -13.49 8.30 6.39
N PRO A 99 -14.33 8.53 7.43
CA PRO A 99 -15.24 9.66 7.56
C PRO A 99 -14.52 10.98 7.89
N LEU A 100 -15.11 12.10 7.52
CA LEU A 100 -14.57 13.44 7.79
C LEU A 100 -15.43 14.14 8.85
N VAL A 101 -14.80 14.72 9.86
CA VAL A 101 -15.45 15.58 10.88
C VAL A 101 -15.36 17.04 10.46
N SER A 102 -14.22 17.35 9.87
CA SER A 102 -13.87 18.66 9.34
C SER A 102 -12.85 18.49 8.20
N GLU A 103 -12.60 19.57 7.45
CA GLU A 103 -11.57 19.60 6.42
C GLU A 103 -10.16 19.30 6.97
N ASP A 104 -9.93 19.55 8.26
CA ASP A 104 -8.65 19.25 8.91
C ASP A 104 -8.28 17.75 8.83
N GLY A 105 -9.26 16.85 8.79
CA GLY A 105 -9.03 15.43 8.57
C GLY A 105 -8.25 15.12 7.29
N LEU A 106 -8.47 15.91 6.23
CA LEU A 106 -7.78 15.78 4.95
C LEU A 106 -6.31 16.22 4.98
N LYS A 107 -5.89 16.99 6.00
CA LYS A 107 -4.48 17.31 6.19
C LYS A 107 -3.63 16.04 6.40
N ALA A 108 -4.24 14.93 6.74
CA ALA A 108 -3.54 13.64 6.84
C ALA A 108 -2.91 13.20 5.51
N ILE A 109 -3.45 13.60 4.37
CA ILE A 109 -2.94 13.25 3.04
C ILE A 109 -2.10 14.38 2.39
N GLN A 110 -2.11 15.60 2.92
CA GLN A 110 -1.44 16.76 2.32
C GLN A 110 0.08 16.60 2.14
N LYS A 111 0.70 15.69 2.88
CA LYS A 111 2.11 15.35 2.72
C LYS A 111 2.41 14.64 1.40
N TRP A 112 1.41 13.96 0.83
CA TRP A 112 1.54 13.18 -0.40
C TRP A 112 0.90 13.83 -1.61
N THR A 113 -0.23 14.51 -1.42
CA THR A 113 -1.04 15.05 -2.51
C THR A 113 -1.78 16.32 -2.09
N ASP A 114 -2.28 17.06 -3.07
CA ASP A 114 -3.13 18.23 -2.84
C ASP A 114 -4.61 17.81 -2.85
N PRO A 115 -5.34 17.88 -1.71
CA PRO A 115 -6.76 17.56 -1.64
C PRO A 115 -7.64 18.42 -2.56
N GLY A 116 -7.20 19.62 -2.92
CA GLY A 116 -7.93 20.51 -3.86
C GLY A 116 -8.03 19.99 -5.30
N GLN A 117 -7.36 18.88 -5.63
CA GLN A 117 -7.43 18.27 -6.97
C GLN A 117 -8.77 17.60 -7.27
N ILE A 118 -9.58 17.32 -6.26
CA ILE A 118 -10.91 16.69 -6.41
C ILE A 118 -11.96 17.43 -5.61
N ASN A 119 -13.21 17.31 -6.04
CA ASN A 119 -14.35 17.83 -5.28
C ASN A 119 -14.74 16.81 -4.20
N LEU A 120 -14.50 17.18 -2.95
CA LEU A 120 -14.79 16.38 -1.77
C LEU A 120 -16.19 16.73 -1.25
N ASN A 121 -17.19 15.96 -1.63
CA ASN A 121 -18.60 16.19 -1.32
C ASN A 121 -19.20 15.10 -0.41
N TRP A 122 -18.41 14.54 0.49
CA TRP A 122 -18.85 13.53 1.45
C TRP A 122 -18.29 13.83 2.84
N LEU A 123 -19.04 13.43 3.87
CA LEU A 123 -18.62 13.46 5.28
C LEU A 123 -18.58 12.06 5.86
N THR A 124 -19.55 11.23 5.52
CA THR A 124 -19.66 9.86 6.04
C THR A 124 -18.89 8.86 5.18
N PHE A 125 -18.56 7.72 5.75
CA PHE A 125 -17.93 6.61 5.03
C PHE A 125 -18.84 6.07 3.91
N GLN A 126 -20.17 6.04 4.14
CA GLN A 126 -21.15 5.62 3.14
C GLN A 126 -21.16 6.54 1.92
N GLU A 127 -21.20 7.86 2.13
CA GLU A 127 -21.20 8.85 1.02
C GLU A 127 -19.92 8.78 0.19
N PHE A 128 -18.77 8.55 0.84
CA PHE A 128 -17.50 8.30 0.15
C PHE A 128 -17.59 7.08 -0.76
N LEU A 129 -18.07 5.93 -0.26
CA LEU A 129 -18.23 4.73 -1.07
C LEU A 129 -19.21 4.94 -2.23
N ASP A 130 -20.28 5.69 -2.00
CA ASP A 130 -21.27 5.98 -3.05
C ASP A 130 -20.71 6.95 -4.11
N SER A 131 -19.82 7.87 -3.73
CA SER A 131 -19.10 8.72 -4.68
C SER A 131 -18.18 7.90 -5.59
N LEU A 132 -17.44 6.94 -5.03
CA LEU A 132 -16.60 6.03 -5.82
C LEU A 132 -17.41 5.14 -6.78
N LYS A 133 -18.60 4.67 -6.37
CA LYS A 133 -19.49 3.89 -7.27
C LYS A 133 -19.92 4.70 -8.50
N LYS A 134 -20.16 6.00 -8.34
CA LYS A 134 -20.54 6.89 -9.46
C LYS A 134 -19.40 7.05 -10.48
N ILE A 135 -18.15 7.07 -10.03
CA ILE A 135 -16.96 7.23 -10.87
C ILE A 135 -16.73 6.00 -11.74
N LYS A 136 -17.11 4.80 -11.28
CA LYS A 136 -16.80 3.49 -11.89
C LYS A 136 -15.29 3.27 -12.02
N ILE A 137 -14.75 2.38 -11.23
CA ILE A 137 -13.30 2.09 -11.18
C ILE A 137 -12.97 0.76 -11.87
N GLY A 138 -11.72 0.62 -12.36
CA GLY A 138 -11.28 -0.59 -13.05
C GLY A 138 -10.98 -1.77 -12.13
N ILE A 139 -10.71 -1.51 -10.86
CA ILE A 139 -10.25 -2.47 -9.85
C ILE A 139 -11.24 -2.56 -8.67
N ASN A 140 -11.31 -3.69 -7.97
CA ASN A 140 -12.11 -3.78 -6.75
C ASN A 140 -11.44 -2.98 -5.63
N PHE A 141 -12.23 -2.24 -4.88
CA PHE A 141 -11.73 -1.39 -3.79
C PHE A 141 -12.42 -1.68 -2.47
N ALA A 142 -11.62 -1.93 -1.44
CA ALA A 142 -11.98 -1.98 -0.03
C ALA A 142 -11.28 -0.85 0.70
N SER A 143 -11.84 -0.36 1.81
CA SER A 143 -11.21 0.72 2.57
C SER A 143 -11.25 0.51 4.07
N LEU A 144 -10.16 0.93 4.72
CA LEU A 144 -10.05 1.11 6.16
C LEU A 144 -10.41 2.55 6.54
N VAL A 145 -10.60 2.77 7.83
CA VAL A 145 -10.69 4.10 8.44
C VAL A 145 -9.32 4.50 8.96
N GLY A 146 -8.82 5.66 8.55
CA GLY A 146 -7.54 6.17 9.01
C GLY A 146 -7.64 6.86 10.37
N HIS A 147 -6.87 6.37 11.35
CA HIS A 147 -6.77 6.97 12.69
C HIS A 147 -6.38 8.45 12.64
N SER A 148 -5.39 8.80 11.83
CA SER A 148 -4.91 10.18 11.69
C SER A 148 -5.96 11.11 11.08
N THR A 149 -6.79 10.59 10.16
CA THR A 149 -7.91 11.32 9.57
C THR A 149 -8.94 11.68 10.65
N LEU A 150 -9.32 10.69 11.49
CA LEU A 150 -10.24 10.93 12.61
C LEU A 150 -9.66 11.90 13.64
N ARG A 151 -8.40 11.66 14.03
CA ARG A 151 -7.70 12.44 15.07
C ARG A 151 -7.57 13.91 14.67
N ARG A 152 -7.12 14.18 13.45
CA ARG A 152 -7.02 15.55 12.92
C ARG A 152 -8.36 16.23 12.75
N GLY A 153 -9.39 15.50 12.39
CA GLY A 153 -10.75 16.03 12.34
C GLY A 153 -11.24 16.54 13.68
N LEU A 154 -10.76 15.98 14.80
CA LEU A 154 -11.17 16.33 16.15
C LEU A 154 -10.28 17.40 16.81
N ILE A 155 -8.96 17.25 16.71
CA ILE A 155 -7.99 18.09 17.43
C ILE A 155 -7.05 18.85 16.49
N LYS A 156 -7.31 18.81 15.18
CA LYS A 156 -6.47 19.45 14.14
C LYS A 156 -5.02 18.96 14.21
N ASP A 157 -4.07 19.86 14.19
CA ASP A 157 -2.63 19.58 14.31
C ASP A 157 -2.11 19.73 15.75
N GLU A 158 -3.00 19.74 16.78
CA GLU A 158 -2.56 19.79 18.17
C GLU A 158 -1.73 18.55 18.53
N PHE A 159 -0.56 18.79 19.10
CA PHE A 159 0.39 17.75 19.51
C PHE A 159 0.20 17.41 20.99
N ARG A 160 -0.81 16.60 21.28
CA ARG A 160 -1.20 16.15 22.61
C ARG A 160 -1.99 14.85 22.58
N GLU A 161 -2.16 14.23 23.71
CA GLU A 161 -3.09 13.12 23.88
C GLU A 161 -4.56 13.58 23.71
N LEU A 162 -5.43 12.64 23.34
CA LEU A 162 -6.87 12.87 23.30
C LEU A 162 -7.45 12.92 24.72
N LYS A 163 -8.37 13.87 24.94
CA LYS A 163 -9.21 13.87 26.13
C LYS A 163 -10.22 12.70 26.07
N PRO A 164 -10.70 12.18 27.23
CA PRO A 164 -11.66 11.05 27.25
C PRO A 164 -12.90 11.28 26.39
N LYS A 165 -13.43 12.52 26.35
CA LYS A 165 -14.59 12.89 25.52
C LYS A 165 -14.26 12.81 24.02
N GLU A 166 -13.07 13.24 23.62
CA GLU A 166 -12.60 13.19 22.23
C GLU A 166 -12.41 11.74 21.76
N LEU A 167 -11.80 10.89 22.61
CA LEU A 167 -11.67 9.47 22.34
C LEU A 167 -13.04 8.79 22.16
N LYS A 168 -14.02 9.13 23.00
CA LYS A 168 -15.39 8.61 22.87
C LYS A 168 -16.06 9.03 21.54
N ILE A 169 -15.83 10.27 21.09
CA ILE A 169 -16.32 10.74 19.79
C ILE A 169 -15.66 9.95 18.66
N MET A 170 -14.31 9.82 18.69
CA MET A 170 -13.56 9.05 17.68
C MET A 170 -14.04 7.59 17.62
N ALA A 171 -14.25 6.96 18.77
CA ALA A 171 -14.77 5.61 18.89
C ALA A 171 -16.15 5.44 18.23
N ASN A 172 -17.06 6.40 18.44
CA ASN A 172 -18.37 6.40 17.79
C ASN A 172 -18.30 6.59 16.29
N MET A 173 -17.40 7.44 15.79
CA MET A 173 -17.18 7.64 14.36
C MET A 173 -16.67 6.35 13.70
N LEU A 174 -15.66 5.70 14.31
CA LEU A 174 -15.16 4.42 13.83
C LEU A 174 -16.28 3.37 13.82
N LYS A 175 -17.05 3.24 14.90
CA LYS A 175 -18.18 2.30 14.99
C LYS A 175 -19.22 2.54 13.89
N THR A 176 -19.51 3.80 13.56
CA THR A 176 -20.43 4.17 12.48
C THR A 176 -19.87 3.76 11.13
N ALA A 177 -18.60 4.07 10.84
CA ALA A 177 -17.95 3.68 9.60
C ALA A 177 -17.88 2.14 9.43
N MET A 178 -17.62 1.40 10.51
CA MET A 178 -17.66 -0.08 10.50
C MET A 178 -19.05 -0.59 10.11
N LYS A 179 -20.13 -0.02 10.64
CA LYS A 179 -21.52 -0.35 10.25
C LYS A 179 -21.82 -0.01 8.78
N GLN A 180 -21.14 0.98 8.22
CA GLN A 180 -21.27 1.40 6.81
C GLN A 180 -20.46 0.54 5.84
N GLY A 181 -19.67 -0.41 6.35
CA GLY A 181 -18.92 -1.40 5.57
C GLY A 181 -17.41 -1.16 5.49
N ALA A 182 -16.83 -0.37 6.40
CA ALA A 182 -15.38 -0.26 6.52
C ALA A 182 -14.77 -1.61 6.91
N PHE A 183 -13.59 -1.92 6.38
CA PHE A 183 -12.89 -3.18 6.65
C PHE A 183 -12.14 -3.17 7.99
N GLY A 184 -11.91 -2.00 8.57
CA GLY A 184 -11.21 -1.87 9.84
C GLY A 184 -10.64 -0.48 10.08
N LEU A 185 -9.58 -0.45 10.87
CA LEU A 185 -8.84 0.75 11.25
C LEU A 185 -7.38 0.64 10.80
N SER A 186 -6.81 1.74 10.31
CA SER A 186 -5.37 1.85 10.10
C SER A 186 -4.74 2.89 11.02
N THR A 187 -3.51 2.65 11.47
CA THR A 187 -2.67 3.65 12.15
C THR A 187 -1.39 3.93 11.38
N GLY A 188 -0.82 5.12 11.59
CA GLY A 188 0.50 5.52 11.10
C GLY A 188 1.24 6.21 12.24
N LEU A 189 1.71 5.41 13.21
CA LEU A 189 2.22 5.88 14.49
C LEU A 189 3.59 6.57 14.39
N ALA A 190 4.34 6.32 13.32
CA ALA A 190 5.61 7.01 13.05
C ALA A 190 5.43 8.48 12.63
N TYR A 191 4.24 8.87 12.15
CA TYR A 191 4.02 10.24 11.70
C TYR A 191 3.75 11.19 12.87
N SER A 192 4.30 12.40 12.81
CA SER A 192 4.31 13.40 13.89
C SER A 192 2.94 13.61 14.58
N HIS A 193 1.86 13.69 13.80
CA HIS A 193 0.51 13.92 14.34
C HIS A 193 -0.11 12.72 15.07
N ALA A 194 0.44 11.51 14.89
CA ALA A 194 0.01 10.30 15.57
C ALA A 194 0.95 9.85 16.70
N LYS A 195 2.13 10.47 16.84
CA LYS A 195 3.11 10.12 17.89
C LYS A 195 2.57 10.23 19.30
N MET A 196 1.67 11.20 19.55
CA MET A 196 1.02 11.38 20.86
C MET A 196 -0.18 10.45 21.10
N ALA A 197 -0.51 9.59 20.14
CA ALA A 197 -1.53 8.55 20.38
C ALA A 197 -0.96 7.50 21.33
N THR A 198 -1.62 7.33 22.47
CA THR A 198 -1.22 6.35 23.46
C THR A 198 -1.62 4.94 23.03
N THR A 199 -0.91 3.92 23.49
CA THR A 199 -1.29 2.51 23.29
C THR A 199 -2.72 2.25 23.80
N LYS A 200 -3.13 2.92 24.90
CA LYS A 200 -4.51 2.85 25.43
C LYS A 200 -5.54 3.37 24.42
N GLU A 201 -5.27 4.50 23.76
CA GLU A 201 -6.13 5.05 22.69
C GLU A 201 -6.34 4.00 21.58
N ILE A 202 -5.26 3.38 21.12
CA ILE A 202 -5.32 2.37 20.06
C ILE A 202 -6.04 1.11 20.51
N VAL A 203 -5.81 0.64 21.73
CA VAL A 203 -6.51 -0.54 22.31
C VAL A 203 -8.03 -0.32 22.33
N GLU A 204 -8.52 0.86 22.75
CA GLU A 204 -9.97 1.14 22.77
C GLU A 204 -10.58 1.12 21.36
N LEU A 205 -9.88 1.64 20.36
CA LEU A 205 -10.34 1.59 18.97
C LEU A 205 -10.24 0.17 18.37
N ALA A 206 -9.18 -0.57 18.69
CA ALA A 206 -8.97 -1.94 18.24
C ALA A 206 -10.04 -2.91 18.79
N LYS A 207 -10.54 -2.70 20.02
CA LYS A 207 -11.68 -3.44 20.57
C LYS A 207 -12.95 -3.27 19.71
N ILE A 208 -13.19 -2.07 19.19
CA ILE A 208 -14.32 -1.82 18.29
C ILE A 208 -14.13 -2.61 17.00
N VAL A 209 -12.94 -2.52 16.39
CA VAL A 209 -12.60 -3.27 15.17
C VAL A 209 -12.80 -4.77 15.38
N LYS A 210 -12.32 -5.32 16.51
CA LYS A 210 -12.53 -6.73 16.89
C LYS A 210 -14.00 -7.10 16.97
N GLY A 211 -14.84 -6.23 17.58
CA GLY A 211 -16.29 -6.45 17.70
C GLY A 211 -17.01 -6.60 16.33
N PHE A 212 -16.42 -6.07 15.26
CA PHE A 212 -16.90 -6.25 13.88
C PHE A 212 -16.12 -7.32 13.11
N ASN A 213 -15.26 -8.10 13.76
CA ASN A 213 -14.30 -9.01 13.11
C ASN A 213 -13.42 -8.30 12.06
N GLY A 214 -13.19 -6.99 12.20
CA GLY A 214 -12.44 -6.15 11.29
C GLY A 214 -10.93 -6.39 11.33
N LEU A 215 -10.21 -5.66 10.48
CA LEU A 215 -8.76 -5.65 10.39
C LEU A 215 -8.19 -4.39 11.04
N TYR A 216 -7.18 -4.54 11.87
CA TYR A 216 -6.31 -3.45 12.30
C TYR A 216 -5.03 -3.49 11.49
N THR A 217 -4.70 -2.41 10.77
CA THR A 217 -3.40 -2.28 10.09
C THR A 217 -2.56 -1.21 10.77
N THR A 218 -1.25 -1.37 10.78
CA THR A 218 -0.37 -0.40 11.42
C THR A 218 0.93 -0.19 10.65
N HIS A 219 1.18 1.05 10.23
CA HIS A 219 2.51 1.57 10.08
C HIS A 219 3.01 1.84 11.49
N ILE A 220 3.91 1.00 11.98
CA ILE A 220 4.35 0.98 13.37
C ILE A 220 5.08 2.26 13.79
N ARG A 221 5.30 2.45 15.08
CA ARG A 221 5.84 3.69 15.66
C ARG A 221 7.27 4.00 15.26
N GLY A 222 8.05 2.99 14.88
CA GLY A 222 9.42 3.14 14.39
C GLY A 222 9.88 1.94 13.58
N GLU A 223 10.76 2.18 12.62
CA GLU A 223 11.24 1.20 11.63
C GLU A 223 12.78 1.12 11.59
N ALA A 224 13.46 1.78 12.52
CA ALA A 224 14.92 1.80 12.71
C ALA A 224 15.26 1.40 14.15
N GLU A 225 15.78 2.31 14.96
CA GLU A 225 16.11 2.09 16.37
C GLU A 225 14.88 1.60 17.18
N GLU A 226 13.71 2.21 16.94
CA GLU A 226 12.46 1.91 17.63
C GLU A 226 11.69 0.68 17.07
N LEU A 227 12.27 -0.10 16.15
CA LEU A 227 11.57 -1.22 15.52
C LEU A 227 11.09 -2.25 16.56
N ILE A 228 11.95 -2.67 17.46
CA ILE A 228 11.60 -3.72 18.44
C ILE A 228 10.54 -3.24 19.43
N PRO A 229 10.67 -2.07 20.09
CA PRO A 229 9.59 -1.50 20.92
C PRO A 229 8.26 -1.35 20.18
N ALA A 230 8.28 -0.96 18.90
CA ALA A 230 7.07 -0.80 18.09
C ALA A 230 6.38 -2.14 17.76
N ILE A 231 7.16 -3.21 17.56
CA ILE A 231 6.63 -4.57 17.42
C ILE A 231 6.01 -5.06 18.74
N GLU A 232 6.68 -4.83 19.86
CA GLU A 232 6.19 -5.20 21.19
C GLU A 232 4.89 -4.46 21.52
N GLU A 233 4.78 -3.15 21.21
CA GLU A 233 3.55 -2.37 21.33
C GLU A 233 2.40 -3.01 20.50
N THR A 234 2.68 -3.39 19.26
CA THR A 234 1.69 -4.02 18.38
C THR A 234 1.22 -5.38 18.94
N VAL A 235 2.14 -6.19 19.43
CA VAL A 235 1.83 -7.47 20.09
C VAL A 235 0.98 -7.26 21.35
N ASP A 236 1.30 -6.24 22.16
CA ASP A 236 0.52 -5.90 23.37
C ASP A 236 -0.92 -5.48 23.04
N ILE A 237 -1.10 -4.64 22.00
CA ILE A 237 -2.43 -4.28 21.49
C ILE A 237 -3.22 -5.54 21.11
N VAL A 238 -2.60 -6.47 20.36
CA VAL A 238 -3.28 -7.69 19.92
C VAL A 238 -3.58 -8.61 21.09
N LYS A 239 -2.69 -8.77 22.05
CA LYS A 239 -2.94 -9.56 23.27
C LYS A 239 -4.11 -9.03 24.08
N LYS A 240 -4.24 -7.70 24.20
CA LYS A 240 -5.32 -7.05 24.95
C LYS A 240 -6.68 -7.07 24.25
N THR A 241 -6.70 -7.22 22.92
CA THR A 241 -7.92 -7.04 22.12
C THR A 241 -8.33 -8.28 21.33
N GLY A 242 -7.38 -9.14 20.97
CA GLY A 242 -7.58 -10.26 20.04
C GLY A 242 -7.93 -9.80 18.62
N VAL A 243 -7.62 -8.54 18.24
CA VAL A 243 -7.93 -8.00 16.91
C VAL A 243 -7.06 -8.66 15.85
N ASN A 244 -7.63 -8.92 14.68
CA ASN A 244 -6.90 -9.36 13.51
C ASN A 244 -6.01 -8.21 13.00
N THR A 245 -4.70 -8.42 12.90
CA THR A 245 -3.73 -7.34 12.68
C THR A 245 -2.79 -7.61 11.51
N GLU A 246 -2.54 -6.56 10.72
CA GLU A 246 -1.52 -6.53 9.67
C GLU A 246 -0.50 -5.42 9.98
N ILE A 247 0.78 -5.77 10.09
CA ILE A 247 1.86 -4.80 10.14
C ILE A 247 2.21 -4.43 8.71
N LEU A 248 2.06 -3.15 8.35
CA LEU A 248 2.30 -2.67 7.00
C LEU A 248 3.80 -2.59 6.72
N HIS A 249 4.20 -2.97 5.50
CA HIS A 249 5.55 -2.82 4.93
C HIS A 249 6.69 -3.05 5.95
N LEU A 250 6.65 -4.18 6.69
CA LEU A 250 7.62 -4.50 7.75
C LEU A 250 9.05 -4.39 7.22
N LYS A 251 9.88 -3.58 7.87
CA LYS A 251 11.28 -3.35 7.50
C LYS A 251 12.14 -2.90 8.67
N ALA A 252 13.44 -3.12 8.55
CA ALA A 252 14.46 -2.54 9.43
C ALA A 252 15.31 -1.57 8.61
N MET A 253 15.15 -0.27 8.84
CA MET A 253 15.80 0.80 8.08
C MET A 253 17.19 1.13 8.64
N GLY A 254 18.20 1.20 7.74
CA GLY A 254 19.58 1.51 8.07
C GLY A 254 20.39 0.27 8.49
N GLU A 255 21.65 0.22 8.05
CA GLU A 255 22.52 -0.96 8.21
C GLU A 255 22.66 -1.41 9.66
N ASN A 256 22.80 -0.48 10.58
CA ASN A 256 22.93 -0.75 12.02
C ASN A 256 21.70 -1.45 12.61
N HIS A 257 20.54 -1.35 11.95
CA HIS A 257 19.28 -1.89 12.43
C HIS A 257 18.82 -3.16 11.67
N TRP A 258 19.50 -3.55 10.58
CA TRP A 258 19.13 -4.75 9.80
C TRP A 258 18.98 -6.02 10.64
N PRO A 259 19.82 -6.29 11.67
CA PRO A 259 19.65 -7.47 12.53
C PRO A 259 18.31 -7.50 13.29
N ASN A 260 17.68 -6.34 13.48
CA ASN A 260 16.40 -6.24 14.19
C ASN A 260 15.22 -6.83 13.38
N MET A 261 15.33 -6.98 12.05
CA MET A 261 14.29 -7.61 11.24
C MET A 261 14.01 -9.05 11.70
N LYS A 262 15.07 -9.85 11.89
CA LYS A 262 14.96 -11.23 12.41
C LYS A 262 14.30 -11.24 13.79
N LYS A 263 14.77 -10.40 14.72
CA LYS A 263 14.19 -10.29 16.07
C LYS A 263 12.71 -9.90 16.04
N ALA A 264 12.33 -8.96 15.19
CA ALA A 264 10.93 -8.53 15.01
C ALA A 264 10.03 -9.70 14.60
N ILE A 265 10.45 -10.47 13.59
CA ILE A 265 9.73 -11.65 13.13
C ILE A 265 9.63 -12.72 14.24
N GLU A 266 10.72 -13.00 14.95
CA GLU A 266 10.74 -13.94 16.07
C GLU A 266 9.76 -13.53 17.20
N ILE A 267 9.66 -12.24 17.51
CA ILE A 267 8.70 -11.73 18.51
C ILE A 267 7.26 -11.98 18.02
N ILE A 268 6.96 -11.72 16.75
CA ILE A 268 5.63 -11.97 16.19
C ILE A 268 5.28 -13.46 16.26
N GLU A 269 6.17 -14.34 15.84
CA GLU A 269 5.94 -15.79 15.85
C GLU A 269 5.76 -16.36 17.26
N LYS A 270 6.67 -16.01 18.18
CA LYS A 270 6.67 -16.50 19.56
C LYS A 270 5.37 -16.21 20.30
N ASN A 271 4.73 -15.08 19.98
CA ASN A 271 3.52 -14.66 20.65
C ASN A 271 2.25 -15.36 20.14
N LYS A 272 2.31 -16.13 19.04
CA LYS A 272 1.18 -16.88 18.44
C LYS A 272 -0.10 -16.06 18.33
N THR A 273 0.03 -14.76 18.06
CA THR A 273 -1.08 -13.82 17.90
C THR A 273 -1.57 -13.80 16.45
N ASN A 274 -2.75 -13.24 16.20
CA ASN A 274 -3.29 -13.08 14.85
C ASN A 274 -2.65 -11.88 14.14
N ILE A 275 -1.32 -11.90 14.03
CA ILE A 275 -0.52 -10.87 13.34
C ILE A 275 0.09 -11.46 12.08
N ASN A 276 -0.14 -10.80 10.96
CA ASN A 276 0.61 -10.94 9.73
C ASN A 276 1.33 -9.62 9.43
N PHE A 277 2.20 -9.62 8.44
CA PHE A 277 2.81 -8.40 7.94
C PHE A 277 2.88 -8.42 6.41
N ASP A 278 2.87 -7.26 5.80
CA ASP A 278 3.16 -7.15 4.38
C ASP A 278 4.58 -6.61 4.13
N ILE A 279 5.07 -6.89 2.94
CA ILE A 279 6.39 -6.48 2.47
C ILE A 279 6.36 -6.28 0.95
N TYR A 280 7.12 -5.31 0.46
CA TYR A 280 7.33 -5.10 -0.96
C TYR A 280 8.74 -5.58 -1.40
N PRO A 281 8.91 -6.04 -2.64
CA PRO A 281 10.14 -6.70 -3.11
C PRO A 281 11.23 -5.71 -3.58
N TYR A 282 11.58 -4.74 -2.73
CA TYR A 282 12.59 -3.71 -3.03
C TYR A 282 13.39 -3.34 -1.78
N THR A 283 14.67 -2.98 -1.96
CA THR A 283 15.57 -2.50 -0.91
C THR A 283 15.47 -1.00 -0.68
N VAL A 284 14.90 -0.27 -1.62
CA VAL A 284 14.68 1.18 -1.54
C VAL A 284 13.29 1.46 -1.00
N THR A 285 13.17 2.39 -0.07
CA THR A 285 11.88 2.87 0.42
C THR A 285 11.57 4.26 -0.11
N GLY A 286 10.27 4.62 -0.15
CA GLY A 286 9.82 5.98 -0.47
C GLY A 286 9.24 6.65 0.76
N SER A 287 9.63 7.89 1.04
CA SER A 287 9.11 8.65 2.18
C SER A 287 9.07 10.15 1.90
N VAL A 288 8.62 10.92 2.89
CA VAL A 288 8.66 12.38 2.88
C VAL A 288 9.98 12.90 3.44
N LEU A 289 10.52 13.99 2.87
CA LEU A 289 11.86 14.49 3.24
C LEU A 289 11.96 14.88 4.72
N TYR A 290 10.89 15.35 5.34
CA TYR A 290 10.94 15.83 6.74
C TYR A 290 11.22 14.73 7.77
N ILE A 291 11.16 13.42 7.41
CA ILE A 291 11.53 12.32 8.33
C ILE A 291 13.01 12.34 8.69
N LEU A 292 13.83 13.05 7.90
CA LEU A 292 15.27 13.19 8.16
C LEU A 292 15.56 14.19 9.28
N LEU A 293 14.56 15.00 9.66
CA LEU A 293 14.70 16.00 10.73
C LEU A 293 14.49 15.36 12.12
N PRO A 294 15.00 15.98 13.19
CA PRO A 294 14.59 15.65 14.54
C PRO A 294 13.07 15.75 14.69
N ASP A 295 12.47 14.79 15.39
CA ASP A 295 11.02 14.63 15.48
C ASP A 295 10.28 15.90 15.92
N TRP A 296 10.82 16.61 16.91
CA TRP A 296 10.21 17.81 17.47
C TRP A 296 10.02 18.94 16.44
N VAL A 297 10.80 18.94 15.34
CA VAL A 297 10.69 19.96 14.29
C VAL A 297 9.35 19.88 13.56
N ALA A 298 8.82 18.66 13.37
CA ALA A 298 7.56 18.40 12.68
C ALA A 298 6.32 18.39 13.60
N GLU A 299 6.51 18.54 14.91
CA GLU A 299 5.40 18.64 15.87
C GLU A 299 4.52 19.86 15.60
N GLY A 300 3.19 19.65 15.62
CA GLY A 300 2.21 20.68 15.27
C GLY A 300 1.96 20.84 13.77
N GLY A 301 2.46 19.89 12.96
CA GLY A 301 2.16 19.80 11.53
C GLY A 301 2.99 20.72 10.63
N LYS A 302 2.62 20.73 9.32
CA LYS A 302 3.38 21.42 8.27
C LYS A 302 3.63 22.92 8.56
N THR A 303 2.63 23.63 9.07
CA THR A 303 2.73 25.07 9.35
C THR A 303 3.79 25.35 10.41
N GLN A 304 3.82 24.56 11.48
CA GLN A 304 4.82 24.71 12.55
C GLN A 304 6.21 24.28 12.09
N LEU A 305 6.31 23.19 11.32
CA LEU A 305 7.55 22.77 10.67
C LEU A 305 8.18 23.93 9.90
N LEU A 306 7.43 24.52 8.97
CA LEU A 306 7.96 25.61 8.13
C LEU A 306 8.29 26.87 8.94
N LYS A 307 7.50 27.19 9.97
CA LYS A 307 7.77 28.31 10.88
C LYS A 307 9.09 28.11 11.62
N ARG A 308 9.31 26.90 12.18
CA ARG A 308 10.55 26.57 12.89
C ARG A 308 11.77 26.64 11.97
N LEU A 309 11.68 26.08 10.77
CA LEU A 309 12.81 26.07 9.82
C LEU A 309 13.15 27.46 9.24
N LYS A 310 12.22 28.44 9.33
CA LYS A 310 12.49 29.84 8.97
C LYS A 310 13.20 30.63 10.06
N ASP A 311 13.17 30.17 11.31
CA ASP A 311 13.87 30.80 12.43
C ASP A 311 15.36 30.42 12.40
N PRO A 312 16.29 31.37 12.28
CA PRO A 312 17.72 31.09 12.17
C PRO A 312 18.29 30.29 13.35
N SER A 313 17.86 30.60 14.58
CA SER A 313 18.35 29.93 15.78
C SER A 313 17.87 28.47 15.87
N ILE A 314 16.64 28.23 15.45
CA ILE A 314 16.06 26.88 15.36
C ILE A 314 16.74 26.11 14.22
N LYS A 315 16.96 26.74 13.06
CA LYS A 315 17.66 26.13 11.91
C LYS A 315 19.04 25.63 12.31
N GLU A 316 19.85 26.45 13.02
CA GLU A 316 21.17 26.06 13.50
C GLU A 316 21.09 24.86 14.46
N LYS A 317 20.14 24.88 15.39
CA LYS A 317 19.92 23.77 16.33
C LYS A 317 19.58 22.49 15.58
N VAL A 318 18.70 22.53 14.59
CA VAL A 318 18.31 21.38 13.77
C VAL A 318 19.50 20.81 13.02
N ILE A 319 20.30 21.66 12.37
CA ILE A 319 21.52 21.24 11.65
C ILE A 319 22.47 20.50 12.60
N ARG A 320 22.74 21.07 13.79
CA ARG A 320 23.61 20.44 14.78
C ARG A 320 23.12 19.08 15.24
N GLU A 321 21.83 18.95 15.57
CA GLU A 321 21.24 17.67 15.99
C GLU A 321 21.29 16.61 14.86
N MET A 322 21.11 17.01 13.60
CA MET A 322 21.22 16.10 12.46
C MET A 322 22.67 15.60 12.28
N GLN A 323 23.65 16.49 12.42
CA GLN A 323 25.07 16.17 12.33
C GLN A 323 25.56 15.26 13.47
N GLU A 324 25.04 15.45 14.68
CA GLU A 324 25.35 14.62 15.83
C GLU A 324 24.78 13.21 15.71
N LYS A 325 23.52 13.08 15.26
CA LYS A 325 22.84 11.79 15.15
C LYS A 325 23.33 10.91 14.00
N LYS A 326 23.75 11.49 12.88
CA LYS A 326 24.17 10.79 11.64
C LYS A 326 23.28 9.60 11.28
N SER A 327 21.96 9.77 11.39
CA SER A 327 20.99 8.67 11.29
C SER A 327 20.83 8.13 9.88
N TYR A 328 21.32 8.84 8.86
CA TYR A 328 21.09 8.50 7.45
C TYR A 328 22.35 8.66 6.61
N GLU A 329 22.54 7.77 5.64
CA GLU A 329 23.54 7.87 4.60
C GLU A 329 23.01 8.77 3.47
N TYR A 330 23.33 10.06 3.52
CA TYR A 330 22.76 11.07 2.63
C TYR A 330 23.04 10.86 1.14
N ASP A 331 24.11 10.17 0.79
CA ASP A 331 24.46 9.81 -0.59
C ASP A 331 23.53 8.74 -1.19
N LYS A 332 22.77 8.04 -0.35
CA LYS A 332 21.73 7.06 -0.74
C LYS A 332 20.33 7.68 -0.85
N ILE A 333 20.21 9.01 -0.76
CA ILE A 333 18.91 9.70 -0.78
C ILE A 333 18.73 10.48 -2.08
N ILE A 334 17.65 10.16 -2.81
CA ILE A 334 17.29 10.80 -4.09
C ILE A 334 15.96 11.54 -3.93
N VAL A 335 15.87 12.76 -4.45
CA VAL A 335 14.61 13.52 -4.52
C VAL A 335 13.70 12.89 -5.57
N ALA A 336 12.53 12.42 -5.16
CA ALA A 336 11.57 11.74 -6.02
C ALA A 336 10.53 12.72 -6.59
N THR A 337 9.95 13.57 -5.73
CA THR A 337 8.96 14.58 -6.15
C THR A 337 9.26 15.93 -5.52
N SER A 338 9.08 16.99 -6.27
CA SER A 338 9.18 18.38 -5.80
C SER A 338 8.21 19.25 -6.60
N PRO A 339 6.95 19.43 -6.13
CA PRO A 339 5.89 20.07 -6.91
C PRO A 339 6.14 21.53 -7.30
N ILE A 340 6.95 22.24 -6.51
CA ILE A 340 7.24 23.67 -6.69
C ILE A 340 8.51 23.86 -7.52
N ASN A 341 9.57 23.08 -7.25
CA ASN A 341 10.83 23.17 -8.01
C ASN A 341 11.27 21.80 -8.51
N ARG A 342 11.04 21.53 -9.78
CA ARG A 342 11.33 20.24 -10.42
C ARG A 342 12.81 20.02 -10.76
N ALA A 343 13.66 21.06 -10.66
CA ALA A 343 15.07 20.94 -10.98
C ALA A 343 15.84 19.97 -10.07
N PHE A 344 15.28 19.65 -8.92
CA PHE A 344 15.89 18.73 -7.96
C PHE A 344 15.50 17.27 -8.15
N ILE A 345 14.45 16.99 -8.95
CA ILE A 345 13.96 15.62 -9.15
C ILE A 345 15.03 14.74 -9.80
N GLY A 346 15.24 13.55 -9.25
CA GLY A 346 16.25 12.59 -9.68
C GLY A 346 17.66 12.86 -9.17
N LYS A 347 17.90 13.98 -8.47
CA LYS A 347 19.21 14.31 -7.92
C LYS A 347 19.38 13.75 -6.51
N LYS A 348 20.60 13.35 -6.17
CA LYS A 348 20.98 13.03 -4.79
C LYS A 348 21.01 14.31 -3.95
N ILE A 349 20.66 14.21 -2.67
CA ILE A 349 20.72 15.37 -1.76
C ILE A 349 22.15 15.90 -1.63
N THR A 350 23.14 15.02 -1.63
CA THR A 350 24.57 15.39 -1.60
C THR A 350 25.02 16.17 -2.84
N GLU A 351 24.48 15.85 -4.03
CA GLU A 351 24.76 16.61 -5.27
C GLU A 351 24.15 18.01 -5.19
N ILE A 352 22.94 18.13 -4.63
CA ILE A 352 22.27 19.42 -4.43
C ILE A 352 23.05 20.30 -3.46
N ALA A 353 23.48 19.74 -2.32
CA ALA A 353 24.30 20.44 -1.33
C ALA A 353 25.61 20.94 -1.93
N LYS A 354 26.32 20.07 -2.65
CA LYS A 354 27.59 20.43 -3.34
C LYS A 354 27.39 21.54 -4.37
N ALA A 355 26.33 21.50 -5.17
CA ALA A 355 26.06 22.51 -6.19
C ALA A 355 25.69 23.89 -5.58
N GLN A 356 25.25 23.92 -4.34
CA GLN A 356 24.91 25.15 -3.60
C GLN A 356 26.01 25.59 -2.64
N GLU A 357 27.11 24.84 -2.53
CA GLU A 357 28.22 25.10 -1.60
C GLU A 357 27.79 25.21 -0.13
N ILE A 358 26.81 24.36 0.29
CA ILE A 358 26.26 24.30 1.65
C ILE A 358 26.34 22.89 2.22
N SER A 359 26.08 22.75 3.53
CA SER A 359 25.99 21.43 4.16
C SER A 359 24.76 20.64 3.65
N VAL A 360 24.79 19.31 3.80
CA VAL A 360 23.67 18.46 3.38
C VAL A 360 22.43 18.73 4.22
N GLU A 361 22.60 18.96 5.51
CA GLU A 361 21.52 19.30 6.44
C GLU A 361 20.87 20.63 6.05
N GLU A 362 21.67 21.61 5.68
CA GLU A 362 21.16 22.89 5.18
C GLU A 362 20.41 22.73 3.87
N ALA A 363 20.90 21.91 2.94
CA ALA A 363 20.21 21.60 1.70
C ALA A 363 18.84 20.93 1.96
N ILE A 364 18.76 20.01 2.92
CA ILE A 364 17.49 19.37 3.34
C ILE A 364 16.49 20.42 3.82
N ILE A 365 16.93 21.34 4.69
CA ILE A 365 16.07 22.40 5.21
C ILE A 365 15.60 23.34 4.07
N ASN A 366 16.50 23.74 3.19
CA ASN A 366 16.17 24.62 2.07
C ASN A 366 15.19 23.96 1.11
N LEU A 367 15.36 22.65 0.81
CA LEU A 367 14.42 21.87 0.01
C LEU A 367 13.03 21.82 0.65
N LEU A 368 12.94 21.64 1.96
CA LEU A 368 11.66 21.65 2.69
C LEU A 368 10.99 23.02 2.64
N LEU A 369 11.75 24.10 2.79
CA LEU A 369 11.23 25.47 2.72
C LEU A 369 10.73 25.82 1.32
N ILE A 370 11.53 25.55 0.28
CA ILE A 370 11.19 25.83 -1.12
C ILE A 370 9.98 25.01 -1.58
N SER A 371 9.88 23.74 -1.14
CA SER A 371 8.80 22.84 -1.52
C SER A 371 7.60 22.91 -0.57
N GLU A 372 7.57 23.86 0.36
CA GLU A 372 6.55 23.98 1.40
C GLU A 372 6.25 22.66 2.13
N GLY A 373 7.29 21.87 2.40
CA GLY A 373 7.20 20.57 3.05
C GLY A 373 6.60 19.45 2.17
N ARG A 374 6.29 19.72 0.90
CA ARG A 374 5.73 18.75 -0.06
C ARG A 374 6.82 18.20 -0.97
N ILE A 375 7.70 17.40 -0.43
CA ILE A 375 8.81 16.76 -1.14
C ILE A 375 8.94 15.32 -0.68
N SER A 376 9.03 14.39 -1.61
CA SER A 376 9.28 12.98 -1.31
C SER A 376 10.66 12.56 -1.82
N ILE A 377 11.17 11.51 -1.20
CA ILE A 377 12.51 10.98 -1.44
C ILE A 377 12.46 9.46 -1.58
N PHE A 378 13.47 8.92 -2.24
CA PHE A 378 13.83 7.51 -2.18
C PHE A 378 15.06 7.35 -1.28
N LEU A 379 15.02 6.31 -0.42
CA LEU A 379 16.11 5.95 0.49
C LEU A 379 16.49 4.49 0.25
N ASP A 380 17.72 4.23 -0.15
CA ASP A 380 18.27 2.87 -0.27
C ASP A 380 18.88 2.45 1.08
N THR A 381 18.03 1.93 1.95
CA THR A 381 18.37 1.67 3.37
C THR A 381 17.98 0.29 3.85
N LEU A 382 17.46 -0.59 2.99
CA LEU A 382 17.00 -1.91 3.38
C LEU A 382 17.97 -3.02 2.91
N SER A 383 18.06 -4.09 3.69
CA SER A 383 18.85 -5.27 3.33
C SER A 383 18.09 -6.18 2.36
N GLU A 384 18.73 -6.60 1.28
CA GLU A 384 18.20 -7.62 0.37
C GLU A 384 17.93 -8.95 1.09
N GLU A 385 18.78 -9.32 2.05
CA GLU A 385 18.60 -10.54 2.86
C GLU A 385 17.35 -10.44 3.72
N ASN A 386 17.09 -9.28 4.34
CA ASN A 386 15.88 -9.05 5.12
C ASN A 386 14.64 -9.05 4.23
N VAL A 387 14.73 -8.48 3.03
CA VAL A 387 13.65 -8.54 2.04
C VAL A 387 13.35 -9.99 1.69
N LYS A 388 14.35 -10.81 1.34
CA LYS A 388 14.19 -12.24 1.05
C LYS A 388 13.58 -13.01 2.23
N ALA A 389 14.11 -12.81 3.43
CA ALA A 389 13.61 -13.46 4.64
C ALA A 389 12.14 -13.10 4.90
N GLY A 390 11.77 -11.84 4.71
CA GLY A 390 10.40 -11.37 4.84
C GLY A 390 9.47 -11.94 3.76
N LEU A 391 9.89 -11.93 2.48
CA LEU A 391 9.10 -12.48 1.37
C LEU A 391 8.83 -13.98 1.54
N ALA A 392 9.82 -14.75 2.00
CA ALA A 392 9.70 -16.19 2.23
C ALA A 392 8.89 -16.55 3.49
N HIS A 393 8.70 -15.62 4.42
CA HIS A 393 8.12 -15.95 5.72
C HIS A 393 6.63 -16.29 5.63
N LYS A 394 6.18 -17.35 6.30
CA LYS A 394 4.78 -17.84 6.26
C LYS A 394 3.71 -16.83 6.72
N LEU A 395 4.09 -15.85 7.57
CA LEU A 395 3.19 -14.81 8.06
C LEU A 395 3.16 -13.56 7.15
N SER A 396 3.95 -13.53 6.07
CA SER A 396 4.00 -12.38 5.20
C SER A 396 2.99 -12.46 4.05
N PHE A 397 2.52 -11.29 3.63
CA PHE A 397 1.88 -11.07 2.33
C PHE A 397 2.73 -10.12 1.50
N ILE A 398 2.49 -10.11 0.20
CA ILE A 398 3.16 -9.18 -0.70
C ILE A 398 2.23 -8.01 -0.96
N ALA A 399 2.75 -6.81 -0.81
CA ALA A 399 2.00 -5.59 -1.10
C ALA A 399 2.77 -4.65 -2.03
N SER A 400 2.08 -3.73 -2.66
CA SER A 400 2.72 -2.74 -3.51
C SER A 400 3.21 -1.52 -2.72
N ASP A 401 2.55 -1.19 -1.61
CA ASP A 401 2.73 0.07 -0.88
C ASP A 401 2.73 1.28 -1.84
N SER A 402 1.77 1.27 -2.78
CA SER A 402 1.74 2.21 -3.90
C SER A 402 0.33 2.61 -4.33
N ALA A 403 0.25 3.51 -5.31
CA ALA A 403 -0.97 3.91 -5.98
C ALA A 403 -0.97 3.48 -7.45
N GLY A 404 -2.14 3.42 -8.06
CA GLY A 404 -2.29 3.13 -9.49
C GLY A 404 -2.02 4.37 -10.35
N TYR A 405 -1.25 4.21 -11.42
CA TYR A 405 -0.85 5.29 -12.32
C TYR A 405 -1.15 4.95 -13.77
N ASN A 406 -1.22 5.99 -14.61
CA ASN A 406 -1.29 5.88 -16.06
C ASN A 406 -0.02 6.48 -16.66
N ILE A 407 0.66 5.77 -17.55
CA ILE A 407 1.92 6.21 -18.17
C ILE A 407 1.76 7.56 -18.87
N LYS A 408 0.75 7.71 -19.73
CA LYS A 408 0.54 8.93 -20.53
C LYS A 408 0.31 10.18 -19.67
N TYR A 409 -0.35 10.02 -18.52
CA TYR A 409 -0.65 11.12 -17.62
C TYR A 409 0.59 11.60 -16.86
N TYR A 410 1.45 10.67 -16.42
CA TYR A 410 2.58 10.98 -15.55
C TYR A 410 3.89 11.27 -16.28
N GLN A 411 4.12 10.75 -17.48
CA GLN A 411 5.30 11.11 -18.30
C GLN A 411 5.44 12.62 -18.52
N LYS A 412 4.33 13.37 -18.50
CA LYS A 412 4.30 14.83 -18.63
C LYS A 412 4.69 15.58 -17.35
N LYS A 413 4.73 14.92 -16.19
CA LYS A 413 4.89 15.57 -14.87
C LYS A 413 6.32 15.58 -14.32
N SER A 414 7.25 14.88 -14.91
CA SER A 414 8.64 14.77 -14.46
C SER A 414 8.86 14.22 -13.05
N ASP A 415 7.79 14.01 -12.26
CA ASP A 415 7.89 13.41 -10.94
C ASP A 415 8.31 11.94 -11.07
N LEU A 416 9.15 11.45 -10.17
CA LEU A 416 9.51 10.04 -10.11
C LEU A 416 8.59 9.33 -9.12
N VAL A 417 7.94 8.27 -9.57
CA VAL A 417 7.24 7.34 -8.68
C VAL A 417 8.16 6.16 -8.37
N HIS A 418 7.97 5.53 -7.22
CA HIS A 418 8.73 4.33 -6.91
C HIS A 418 8.40 3.22 -7.93
N PRO A 419 9.38 2.44 -8.45
CA PRO A 419 9.13 1.37 -9.42
C PRO A 419 8.10 0.33 -8.96
N ARG A 420 7.89 0.18 -7.65
CA ARG A 420 6.85 -0.69 -7.08
C ARG A 420 5.43 -0.34 -7.54
N CYS A 421 5.19 0.90 -7.97
CA CYS A 421 3.91 1.33 -8.54
C CYS A 421 3.56 0.62 -9.86
N PHE A 422 4.57 0.08 -10.54
CA PHE A 422 4.42 -0.62 -11.82
C PHE A 422 4.88 -2.07 -11.77
N GLY A 423 5.68 -2.49 -10.79
CA GLY A 423 6.41 -3.75 -10.84
C GLY A 423 6.45 -4.58 -9.55
N ALA A 424 5.77 -4.22 -8.46
CA ALA A 424 5.91 -4.96 -7.18
C ALA A 424 5.59 -6.46 -7.33
N PHE A 425 4.42 -6.81 -7.83
CA PHE A 425 4.01 -8.20 -7.98
C PHE A 425 4.77 -8.94 -9.09
N PRO A 426 4.96 -8.36 -10.28
CA PRO A 426 5.81 -8.97 -11.31
C PRO A 426 7.26 -9.19 -10.87
N ARG A 427 7.86 -8.25 -10.11
CA ARG A 427 9.21 -8.40 -9.55
C ARG A 427 9.27 -9.55 -8.54
N PHE A 428 8.29 -9.64 -7.66
CA PHE A 428 8.17 -10.77 -6.72
C PHE A 428 8.17 -12.09 -7.47
N LEU A 429 7.29 -12.24 -8.46
CA LEU A 429 7.15 -13.47 -9.24
C LEU A 429 8.39 -13.76 -10.12
N ASN A 430 8.96 -12.75 -10.77
CA ASN A 430 10.11 -12.94 -11.65
C ASN A 430 11.42 -13.17 -10.89
N LYS A 431 11.79 -12.21 -10.00
CA LYS A 431 13.09 -12.26 -9.33
C LYS A 431 13.12 -13.36 -8.28
N TYR A 432 12.15 -13.38 -7.37
CA TYR A 432 12.25 -14.22 -6.17
C TYR A 432 11.62 -15.61 -6.35
N VAL A 433 10.59 -15.75 -7.20
CA VAL A 433 9.96 -17.05 -7.44
C VAL A 433 10.60 -17.77 -8.61
N GLU A 434 10.62 -17.15 -9.80
CA GLU A 434 11.09 -17.84 -11.02
C GLU A 434 12.61 -17.96 -11.08
N LYS A 435 13.37 -16.90 -10.77
CA LYS A 435 14.83 -16.90 -10.93
C LYS A 435 15.59 -17.39 -9.70
N GLU A 436 15.19 -16.93 -8.52
CA GLU A 436 15.90 -17.24 -7.27
C GLU A 436 15.31 -18.46 -6.54
N HIS A 437 14.14 -18.97 -6.97
CA HIS A 437 13.45 -20.11 -6.38
C HIS A 437 13.27 -20.00 -4.86
N LEU A 438 13.04 -18.75 -4.38
CA LEU A 438 12.87 -18.47 -2.94
C LEU A 438 11.61 -19.16 -2.38
N LEU A 439 10.57 -19.29 -3.22
CA LEU A 439 9.28 -19.93 -2.95
C LEU A 439 8.81 -20.70 -4.19
N GLY A 440 7.98 -21.73 -3.99
CA GLY A 440 7.22 -22.34 -5.07
C GLY A 440 6.12 -21.39 -5.60
N TRP A 441 5.71 -21.57 -6.85
CA TRP A 441 4.64 -20.78 -7.46
C TRP A 441 3.32 -20.87 -6.69
N GLU A 442 2.97 -22.04 -6.20
CA GLU A 442 1.74 -22.30 -5.46
C GLU A 442 1.66 -21.46 -4.17
N GLU A 443 2.75 -21.45 -3.40
CA GLU A 443 2.87 -20.65 -2.19
C GLU A 443 2.91 -19.14 -2.51
N ALA A 444 3.66 -18.75 -3.54
CA ALA A 444 3.74 -17.37 -3.98
C ALA A 444 2.36 -16.81 -4.37
N ILE A 445 1.58 -17.58 -5.15
CA ILE A 445 0.21 -17.18 -5.53
C ILE A 445 -0.72 -17.14 -4.32
N TYR A 446 -0.60 -18.06 -3.35
CA TYR A 446 -1.35 -17.98 -2.09
C TYR A 446 -1.10 -16.65 -1.36
N LYS A 447 0.17 -16.21 -1.24
CA LYS A 447 0.58 -14.98 -0.54
C LYS A 447 0.05 -13.69 -1.17
N ILE A 448 -0.36 -13.73 -2.43
CA ILE A 448 -0.88 -12.57 -3.17
C ILE A 448 -2.35 -12.69 -3.57
N THR A 449 -3.04 -13.78 -3.15
CA THR A 449 -4.44 -14.04 -3.52
C THR A 449 -5.28 -14.46 -2.33
N TYR A 450 -5.31 -15.77 -1.98
CA TYR A 450 -6.22 -16.29 -0.96
C TYR A 450 -5.81 -15.92 0.46
N GLY A 451 -4.51 -15.88 0.77
CA GLY A 451 -4.03 -15.42 2.06
C GLY A 451 -4.53 -14.00 2.39
N PRO A 452 -4.29 -12.98 1.55
CA PRO A 452 -4.86 -11.65 1.67
C PRO A 452 -6.39 -11.63 1.71
N ALA A 453 -7.07 -12.44 0.87
CA ALA A 453 -8.54 -12.52 0.86
C ALA A 453 -9.09 -12.97 2.22
N GLN A 454 -8.48 -14.01 2.81
CA GLN A 454 -8.85 -14.50 4.14
C GLN A 454 -8.58 -13.44 5.22
N LYS A 455 -7.42 -12.76 5.12
CA LYS A 455 -7.01 -11.73 6.08
C LYS A 455 -8.04 -10.62 6.21
N ILE A 456 -8.58 -10.14 5.10
CA ILE A 456 -9.61 -9.07 5.12
C ILE A 456 -11.05 -9.61 5.12
N GLY A 457 -11.25 -10.93 5.10
CA GLY A 457 -12.56 -11.57 5.20
C GLY A 457 -13.38 -11.58 3.92
N LEU A 458 -12.75 -11.62 2.74
CA LEU A 458 -13.44 -11.80 1.45
C LEU A 458 -13.85 -13.27 1.27
N LYS A 459 -15.14 -13.53 1.07
CA LYS A 459 -15.68 -14.91 1.07
C LYS A 459 -15.62 -15.61 -0.29
N ASN A 460 -15.58 -14.90 -1.40
CA ASN A 460 -15.74 -15.47 -2.75
C ASN A 460 -14.74 -14.91 -3.77
N ARG A 461 -13.54 -14.55 -3.30
CA ARG A 461 -12.39 -14.06 -4.08
C ARG A 461 -11.10 -14.72 -3.62
N GLY A 462 -10.06 -14.65 -4.40
CA GLY A 462 -8.72 -15.16 -4.06
C GLY A 462 -8.53 -16.66 -4.35
N LEU A 463 -9.56 -17.37 -4.85
CA LEU A 463 -9.47 -18.78 -5.27
C LEU A 463 -10.07 -18.99 -6.65
N ILE A 464 -9.51 -19.93 -7.43
CA ILE A 464 -10.15 -20.51 -8.59
C ILE A 464 -11.06 -21.64 -8.12
N LYS A 465 -12.33 -21.29 -7.88
CA LYS A 465 -13.35 -22.22 -7.39
C LYS A 465 -14.70 -21.91 -8.04
N LYS A 466 -15.47 -22.95 -8.39
CA LYS A 466 -16.83 -22.80 -8.95
C LYS A 466 -17.68 -21.91 -8.03
N GLY A 467 -18.37 -20.93 -8.61
CA GLY A 467 -19.22 -19.96 -7.92
C GLY A 467 -18.48 -18.71 -7.40
N TYR A 468 -17.15 -18.71 -7.34
CA TYR A 468 -16.36 -17.54 -6.97
C TYR A 468 -16.40 -16.48 -8.07
N ARG A 469 -16.13 -15.23 -7.71
CA ARG A 469 -15.97 -14.12 -8.66
C ARG A 469 -14.83 -14.43 -9.61
N ALA A 470 -15.03 -14.16 -10.87
CA ALA A 470 -14.00 -14.33 -11.88
C ALA A 470 -13.08 -13.11 -11.92
N ASP A 471 -12.26 -12.98 -10.87
CA ASP A 471 -11.07 -12.14 -10.83
C ASP A 471 -9.91 -13.09 -11.09
N LEU A 472 -9.31 -13.00 -12.28
CA LEU A 472 -8.33 -13.97 -12.75
C LEU A 472 -7.17 -13.28 -13.47
N VAL A 473 -5.99 -13.92 -13.42
CA VAL A 473 -4.79 -13.47 -14.13
C VAL A 473 -4.18 -14.61 -14.91
N LEU A 474 -3.89 -14.39 -16.18
CA LEU A 474 -3.11 -15.27 -17.04
C LEU A 474 -1.67 -14.76 -17.14
N ILE A 475 -0.74 -15.59 -16.74
CA ILE A 475 0.69 -15.29 -16.66
C ILE A 475 1.46 -16.19 -17.63
N ASN A 476 2.31 -15.60 -18.46
CA ASN A 476 3.38 -16.35 -19.12
C ASN A 476 4.61 -16.37 -18.19
N PRO A 477 4.94 -17.50 -17.53
CA PRO A 477 6.04 -17.57 -16.58
C PRO A 477 7.41 -17.29 -17.22
N ASN A 478 7.58 -17.60 -18.50
CA ASN A 478 8.83 -17.38 -19.23
C ASN A 478 9.06 -15.91 -19.60
N GLU A 479 8.01 -15.08 -19.58
CA GLU A 479 8.07 -13.67 -19.97
C GLU A 479 7.90 -12.70 -18.80
N ILE A 480 7.50 -13.21 -17.61
CA ILE A 480 7.21 -12.35 -16.45
C ILE A 480 8.43 -11.50 -16.08
N ALA A 481 8.27 -10.17 -16.10
CA ALA A 481 9.34 -9.24 -15.75
C ALA A 481 8.79 -7.88 -15.35
N ASP A 482 9.32 -7.30 -14.28
CA ASP A 482 9.24 -5.88 -13.99
C ASP A 482 10.21 -5.12 -14.93
N LYS A 483 9.86 -3.89 -15.28
CA LYS A 483 10.62 -3.07 -16.26
C LYS A 483 11.02 -1.71 -15.68
N GLY A 484 10.25 -1.19 -14.72
CA GLY A 484 10.50 0.12 -14.12
C GLY A 484 11.80 0.15 -13.33
N THR A 485 12.59 1.22 -13.52
CA THR A 485 13.76 1.56 -12.70
C THR A 485 13.49 2.84 -11.92
N PHE A 486 14.40 3.24 -11.03
CA PHE A 486 14.25 4.49 -10.28
C PHE A 486 14.40 5.74 -11.17
N GLU A 487 15.16 5.63 -12.25
CA GLU A 487 15.36 6.68 -13.26
C GLU A 487 14.22 6.73 -14.28
N ASN A 488 13.63 5.56 -14.60
CA ASN A 488 12.53 5.43 -15.56
C ASN A 488 11.45 4.48 -15.02
N PRO A 489 10.64 4.94 -14.04
CA PRO A 489 9.67 4.09 -13.35
C PRO A 489 8.40 3.81 -14.16
N TYR A 490 8.05 4.64 -15.14
CA TYR A 490 6.79 4.58 -15.88
C TYR A 490 6.81 3.53 -16.99
N GLN A 491 7.04 2.26 -16.61
CA GLN A 491 7.10 1.13 -17.52
C GLN A 491 6.20 0.00 -17.03
N PHE A 492 5.27 -0.44 -17.87
CA PHE A 492 4.47 -1.61 -17.59
C PHE A 492 5.32 -2.89 -17.58
N PRO A 493 5.01 -3.84 -16.69
CA PRO A 493 5.66 -5.15 -16.69
C PRO A 493 5.26 -5.94 -17.94
N ARG A 494 5.98 -7.04 -18.19
CA ARG A 494 5.65 -8.06 -19.20
C ARG A 494 5.17 -9.34 -18.54
N GLY A 495 4.56 -10.22 -19.37
CA GLY A 495 4.18 -11.57 -18.96
C GLY A 495 2.84 -11.68 -18.23
N ILE A 496 2.22 -10.57 -17.80
CA ILE A 496 0.80 -10.54 -17.38
C ILE A 496 -0.06 -10.37 -18.63
N LYS A 497 -0.46 -11.48 -19.24
CA LYS A 497 -1.13 -11.48 -20.54
C LYS A 497 -2.58 -11.02 -20.48
N TYR A 498 -3.34 -11.55 -19.53
CA TYR A 498 -4.75 -11.20 -19.36
C TYR A 498 -5.09 -10.96 -17.91
N VAL A 499 -5.90 -9.96 -17.66
CA VAL A 499 -6.48 -9.69 -16.34
C VAL A 499 -8.00 -9.57 -16.48
N ILE A 500 -8.69 -10.36 -15.72
CA ILE A 500 -10.15 -10.39 -15.66
C ILE A 500 -10.59 -9.86 -14.30
N VAL A 501 -11.46 -8.86 -14.30
CA VAL A 501 -12.06 -8.29 -13.09
C VAL A 501 -13.57 -8.51 -13.16
N ASN A 502 -14.13 -9.21 -12.17
CA ASN A 502 -15.56 -9.53 -12.13
C ASN A 502 -16.11 -10.13 -13.46
N GLY A 503 -15.28 -10.95 -14.12
CA GLY A 503 -15.65 -11.62 -15.38
C GLY A 503 -15.55 -10.74 -16.64
N LYS A 504 -14.92 -9.59 -16.57
CA LYS A 504 -14.65 -8.69 -17.70
C LYS A 504 -13.16 -8.55 -17.92
N LEU A 505 -12.72 -8.53 -19.18
CA LEU A 505 -11.33 -8.31 -19.54
C LEU A 505 -10.92 -6.85 -19.26
N ALA A 506 -10.09 -6.65 -18.25
CA ALA A 506 -9.47 -5.36 -17.95
C ALA A 506 -8.12 -5.21 -18.67
N VAL A 507 -7.40 -6.33 -18.88
CA VAL A 507 -6.21 -6.43 -19.72
C VAL A 507 -6.42 -7.56 -20.72
N ASP A 508 -6.24 -7.28 -22.01
CA ASP A 508 -6.31 -8.23 -23.12
C ASP A 508 -4.98 -8.25 -23.87
N ASN A 509 -4.25 -9.34 -23.79
CA ASN A 509 -2.91 -9.52 -24.35
C ASN A 509 -1.97 -8.33 -24.05
N GLU A 510 -1.78 -8.08 -22.76
CA GLU A 510 -0.96 -6.97 -22.22
C GLU A 510 -1.49 -5.54 -22.53
N GLN A 511 -2.64 -5.39 -23.15
CA GLN A 511 -3.23 -4.08 -23.45
C GLN A 511 -4.39 -3.77 -22.49
N ILE A 512 -4.38 -2.56 -21.94
CA ILE A 512 -5.49 -2.05 -21.12
C ILE A 512 -6.71 -1.86 -22.01
N THR A 513 -7.84 -2.46 -21.63
CA THR A 513 -9.11 -2.37 -22.40
C THR A 513 -9.91 -1.11 -22.07
N GLY A 514 -9.68 -0.50 -20.89
CA GLY A 514 -10.50 0.59 -20.37
C GLY A 514 -11.80 0.14 -19.68
N GLU A 515 -12.04 -1.18 -19.58
CA GLU A 515 -13.21 -1.73 -18.89
C GLU A 515 -13.17 -1.44 -17.39
N LYS A 516 -14.19 -0.77 -16.87
CA LYS A 516 -14.31 -0.37 -15.46
C LYS A 516 -15.25 -1.33 -14.72
N ALA A 517 -14.80 -2.57 -14.55
CA ALA A 517 -15.56 -3.65 -13.92
C ALA A 517 -15.35 -3.79 -12.42
N GLY A 518 -14.54 -2.94 -11.81
CA GLY A 518 -14.25 -2.94 -10.38
C GLY A 518 -15.50 -2.68 -9.53
N GLN A 519 -15.51 -3.26 -8.33
CA GLN A 519 -16.59 -3.11 -7.36
C GLN A 519 -16.09 -2.44 -6.08
N ILE A 520 -16.94 -1.60 -5.49
CA ILE A 520 -16.72 -1.07 -4.14
C ILE A 520 -17.18 -2.15 -3.16
N LEU A 521 -16.21 -2.72 -2.46
CA LEU A 521 -16.44 -3.80 -1.52
C LEU A 521 -16.85 -3.23 -0.15
N LYS A 522 -17.72 -3.93 0.53
CA LYS A 522 -18.14 -3.64 1.91
C LYS A 522 -17.92 -4.86 2.77
N ARG A 523 -17.47 -4.63 3.99
CA ARG A 523 -17.48 -5.67 4.99
C ARG A 523 -18.93 -5.96 5.41
N ALA A 524 -19.28 -7.27 5.44
CA ALA A 524 -20.60 -7.72 5.84
C ALA A 524 -20.75 -7.73 7.37
#